data_373419b2e9e1d28dc1371e0f9266f8ea
#
_entry.id   373419b2e9e1d28dc1371e0f9266f8ea
#
_cell.length_a   1.000
_cell.length_b   1.000
_cell.length_c   1.000
_cell.angle_alpha   90.00
_cell.angle_beta   90.00
_cell.angle_gamma   90.00
#
_symmetry.space_group_name_H-M   'P 1'
#
loop_
_entity.id
_entity.type
_entity.pdbx_description
1 polymer ?
#
loop_
_entity_poly.entity_id
_entity_poly.type
_entity_poly.pdbx_seq_one_letter_code
_entity_poly.pdbx_strand_id
1 'polypeptide(L)'
;MFTQVRSADRRVAPVEGQNHKSVMKAVYVVLEPQYQNALTQAATALNASGGDLGIELSGYLIEELRDDDNYAGFCADVAEADVFVASLIFIEDLAQKVVDAVAPHRDRLKAAVVFPSMPEVMRLNKLGSLGSLVYGLERLI
;
A
#
# COMPACT_ATOMS: atom_id res chain seq x y z
N MET A 1 28.60 -2.09 1.85
CA MET A 1 27.25 -1.53 1.61
C MET A 1 26.22 -2.40 2.29
N PHE A 2 25.38 -1.79 3.10
CA PHE A 2 24.39 -2.54 3.86
C PHE A 2 23.08 -2.64 3.08
N THR A 3 22.61 -3.86 2.85
CA THR A 3 21.27 -4.10 2.36
C THR A 3 20.29 -3.79 3.49
N GLN A 4 19.31 -2.93 3.23
CA GLN A 4 18.24 -2.70 4.21
C GLN A 4 17.33 -3.91 4.24
N VAL A 5 17.38 -4.63 5.36
CA VAL A 5 16.50 -5.78 5.57
C VAL A 5 15.14 -5.28 6.05
N ARG A 6 14.09 -5.76 5.40
CA ARG A 6 12.73 -5.40 5.78
C ARG A 6 12.36 -6.05 7.11
N SER A 7 11.73 -5.28 7.98
CA SER A 7 11.20 -5.77 9.23
C SER A 7 10.01 -6.72 8.98
N ALA A 8 9.89 -7.77 9.77
CA ALA A 8 8.74 -8.66 9.75
C ALA A 8 7.43 -7.93 10.07
N ASP A 9 7.49 -6.82 10.80
CA ASP A 9 6.33 -6.01 11.18
C ASP A 9 5.65 -5.32 9.99
N ARG A 10 6.29 -5.33 8.83
CA ARG A 10 5.77 -4.72 7.60
C ARG A 10 4.88 -5.63 6.79
N ARG A 11 4.75 -6.88 7.21
CA ARG A 11 3.85 -7.83 6.60
C ARG A 11 2.80 -8.26 7.60
N VAL A 12 1.55 -8.12 7.19
CA VAL A 12 0.40 -8.57 7.96
C VAL A 12 -0.39 -9.53 7.09
N ALA A 13 -0.79 -10.67 7.64
CA ALA A 13 -1.62 -11.63 6.95
C ALA A 13 -2.83 -11.97 7.84
N PRO A 14 -3.93 -12.47 7.24
CA PRO A 14 -5.06 -12.97 8.01
C PRO A 14 -4.61 -14.04 9.00
N VAL A 15 -5.25 -14.02 10.18
CA VAL A 15 -4.93 -14.99 11.24
C VAL A 15 -5.40 -16.38 10.80
N GLU A 16 -4.53 -17.38 11.01
CA GLU A 16 -4.86 -18.76 10.73
C GLU A 16 -6.08 -19.20 11.55
N GLY A 17 -7.02 -19.89 10.90
CA GLY A 17 -8.25 -20.37 11.55
C GLY A 17 -9.42 -19.38 11.47
N GLN A 18 -9.23 -18.18 10.97
CA GLN A 18 -10.33 -17.25 10.67
C GLN A 18 -10.79 -17.42 9.22
N ASN A 19 -12.10 -17.60 9.05
CA ASN A 19 -12.71 -17.80 7.73
C ASN A 19 -13.22 -16.50 7.15
N HIS A 20 -12.34 -15.69 6.61
CA HIS A 20 -12.74 -14.52 5.84
C HIS A 20 -13.32 -14.96 4.49
N LYS A 21 -14.42 -14.36 4.08
CA LYS A 21 -15.01 -14.62 2.75
C LYS A 21 -14.15 -14.12 1.62
N SER A 22 -13.41 -13.06 1.86
CA SER A 22 -12.46 -12.51 0.88
C SER A 22 -11.24 -11.94 1.59
N VAL A 23 -10.12 -11.95 0.89
CA VAL A 23 -8.87 -11.34 1.37
C VAL A 23 -8.44 -10.30 0.35
N MET A 24 -8.26 -9.07 0.82
CA MET A 24 -7.76 -7.97 0.00
C MET A 24 -6.25 -7.87 0.18
N LYS A 25 -5.53 -7.79 -0.91
CA LYS A 25 -4.08 -7.56 -0.89
C LYS A 25 -3.79 -6.09 -1.06
N ALA A 26 -3.12 -5.51 -0.08
CA ALA A 26 -2.73 -4.10 -0.10
C ALA A 26 -1.22 -3.95 0.01
N VAL A 27 -0.70 -3.01 -0.72
CA VAL A 27 0.72 -2.64 -0.67
C VAL A 27 0.82 -1.16 -0.37
N TYR A 28 1.70 -0.79 0.56
CA TYR A 28 1.95 0.62 0.83
C TYR A 28 3.43 0.95 0.70
N VAL A 29 3.72 2.21 0.38
CA VAL A 29 5.05 2.80 0.48
C VAL A 29 4.92 4.17 1.17
N VAL A 30 5.67 4.34 2.25
CA VAL A 30 5.61 5.54 3.08
C VAL A 30 7.01 6.04 3.41
N LEU A 31 7.08 7.29 3.84
CA LEU A 31 8.36 7.93 4.13
C LEU A 31 8.97 7.45 5.45
N GLU A 32 8.17 7.30 6.50
CA GLU A 32 8.66 7.10 7.85
C GLU A 32 7.99 5.94 8.60
N PRO A 33 8.72 5.31 9.55
CA PRO A 33 8.22 4.13 10.28
C PRO A 33 6.93 4.36 11.07
N GLN A 34 6.65 5.58 11.54
CA GLN A 34 5.42 5.84 12.30
C GLN A 34 4.16 5.61 11.47
N TYR A 35 4.19 5.96 10.20
CA TYR A 35 3.05 5.70 9.30
C TYR A 35 2.89 4.21 9.03
N GLN A 36 4.01 3.51 8.95
CA GLN A 36 4.04 2.07 8.80
C GLN A 36 3.38 1.37 9.97
N ASN A 37 3.71 1.78 11.20
CA ASN A 37 3.13 1.20 12.41
C ASN A 37 1.61 1.39 12.45
N ALA A 38 1.13 2.56 12.08
CA ALA A 38 -0.30 2.84 12.05
C ALA A 38 -1.04 1.91 11.08
N LEU A 39 -0.49 1.72 9.89
CA LEU A 39 -1.08 0.82 8.89
C LEU A 39 -1.04 -0.64 9.33
N THR A 40 0.06 -1.07 9.92
CA THR A 40 0.22 -2.43 10.45
C THR A 40 -0.79 -2.71 11.54
N GLN A 41 -0.97 -1.78 12.48
CA GLN A 41 -1.94 -1.92 13.56
C GLN A 41 -3.37 -1.97 13.04
N ALA A 42 -3.69 -1.13 12.07
CA ALA A 42 -5.02 -1.12 11.47
C ALA A 42 -5.34 -2.44 10.77
N ALA A 43 -4.39 -2.97 10.00
CA ALA A 43 -4.57 -4.25 9.32
C ALA A 43 -4.70 -5.42 10.31
N THR A 44 -3.89 -5.42 11.36
CA THR A 44 -3.95 -6.44 12.41
C THR A 44 -5.30 -6.41 13.11
N ALA A 45 -5.79 -5.23 13.45
CA ALA A 45 -7.10 -5.07 14.09
C ALA A 45 -8.24 -5.54 13.18
N LEU A 46 -8.17 -5.21 11.89
CA LEU A 46 -9.17 -5.66 10.92
C LEU A 46 -9.22 -7.18 10.83
N ASN A 47 -8.07 -7.83 10.73
CA ASN A 47 -8.01 -9.29 10.67
C ASN A 47 -8.53 -9.95 11.94
N ALA A 48 -8.29 -9.34 13.10
CA ALA A 48 -8.71 -9.87 14.39
C ALA A 48 -10.21 -9.68 14.65
N SER A 49 -10.87 -8.78 13.91
CA SER A 49 -12.30 -8.47 14.15
C SER A 49 -13.25 -9.60 13.77
N GLY A 50 -12.79 -10.60 13.01
CA GLY A 50 -13.62 -11.73 12.59
C GLY A 50 -14.63 -11.42 11.49
N GLY A 51 -14.50 -10.28 10.81
CA GLY A 51 -15.37 -9.90 9.70
C GLY A 51 -15.13 -10.71 8.42
N ASP A 52 -15.97 -10.46 7.41
CA ASP A 52 -15.88 -11.17 6.13
C ASP A 52 -14.64 -10.81 5.33
N LEU A 53 -14.07 -9.62 5.55
CA LEU A 53 -12.89 -9.14 4.85
C LEU A 53 -11.64 -9.36 5.70
N GLY A 54 -10.69 -10.10 5.14
CA GLY A 54 -9.32 -10.16 5.63
C GLY A 54 -8.42 -9.27 4.80
N ILE A 55 -7.28 -8.87 5.35
CA ILE A 55 -6.30 -8.06 4.63
C ILE A 55 -4.91 -8.68 4.72
N GLU A 56 -4.27 -8.79 3.58
CA GLU A 56 -2.85 -9.13 3.46
C GLU A 56 -2.12 -7.86 3.08
N LEU A 57 -1.29 -7.36 3.99
CA LEU A 57 -0.59 -6.09 3.85
C LEU A 57 0.90 -6.33 3.66
N SER A 58 1.48 -5.68 2.67
CA SER A 58 2.92 -5.63 2.47
C SER A 58 3.38 -4.18 2.44
N GLY A 59 4.30 -3.83 3.33
CA GLY A 59 4.74 -2.47 3.51
C GLY A 59 6.19 -2.21 3.15
N TYR A 60 6.44 -0.99 2.68
CA TYR A 60 7.76 -0.53 2.29
C TYR A 60 8.01 0.88 2.81
N LEU A 61 9.21 1.12 3.33
CA LEU A 61 9.70 2.48 3.48
C LEU A 61 10.37 2.89 2.17
N ILE A 62 10.18 4.15 1.78
CA ILE A 62 10.65 4.60 0.47
C ILE A 62 12.15 4.36 0.24
N GLU A 63 12.98 4.57 1.27
CA GLU A 63 14.42 4.37 1.16
C GLU A 63 14.81 2.91 0.91
N GLU A 64 13.97 1.96 1.30
CA GLU A 64 14.23 0.55 1.04
C GLU A 64 14.23 0.20 -0.44
N LEU A 65 13.58 1.01 -1.27
CA LEU A 65 13.52 0.79 -2.71
C LEU A 65 14.85 1.06 -3.42
N ARG A 66 15.83 1.60 -2.69
CA ARG A 66 17.20 1.74 -3.22
C ARG A 66 17.92 0.41 -3.34
N ASP A 67 17.52 -0.56 -2.56
CA ASP A 67 18.02 -1.93 -2.65
C ASP A 67 17.28 -2.68 -3.75
N ASP A 68 18.02 -3.31 -4.67
CA ASP A 68 17.44 -3.97 -5.84
C ASP A 68 16.51 -5.13 -5.46
N ASP A 69 16.86 -5.90 -4.43
CA ASP A 69 16.02 -7.02 -3.98
C ASP A 69 14.73 -6.52 -3.36
N ASN A 70 14.79 -5.45 -2.57
CA ASN A 70 13.60 -4.83 -2.00
C ASN A 70 12.71 -4.26 -3.11
N TYR A 71 13.32 -3.63 -4.11
CA TYR A 71 12.55 -3.08 -5.23
C TYR A 71 11.87 -4.19 -6.05
N ALA A 72 12.57 -5.28 -6.31
CA ALA A 72 12.00 -6.42 -7.00
C ALA A 72 10.80 -7.01 -6.22
N GLY A 73 10.94 -7.11 -4.89
CA GLY A 73 9.84 -7.53 -4.01
C GLY A 73 8.66 -6.58 -4.05
N PHE A 74 8.93 -5.28 -4.06
CA PHE A 74 7.89 -4.25 -4.19
C PHE A 74 7.13 -4.39 -5.51
N CYS A 75 7.83 -4.53 -6.61
CA CYS A 75 7.22 -4.72 -7.92
C CYS A 75 6.34 -5.98 -7.96
N ALA A 76 6.82 -7.08 -7.39
CA ALA A 76 6.08 -8.34 -7.32
C ALA A 76 4.82 -8.20 -6.47
N ASP A 77 4.92 -7.54 -5.32
CA ASP A 77 3.77 -7.32 -4.44
C ASP A 77 2.72 -6.42 -5.11
N VAL A 78 3.15 -5.37 -5.78
CA VAL A 78 2.24 -4.47 -6.52
C VAL A 78 1.52 -5.21 -7.65
N ALA A 79 2.23 -6.10 -8.34
CA ALA A 79 1.64 -6.87 -9.44
C ALA A 79 0.46 -7.74 -9.00
N GLU A 80 0.41 -8.12 -7.72
CA GLU A 80 -0.66 -8.95 -7.15
C GLU A 80 -1.64 -8.15 -6.28
N ALA A 81 -1.38 -6.87 -6.05
CA ALA A 81 -2.17 -6.05 -5.14
C ALA A 81 -3.56 -5.71 -5.68
N ASP A 82 -4.51 -5.57 -4.77
CA ASP A 82 -5.83 -4.98 -5.05
C ASP A 82 -5.82 -3.48 -4.79
N VAL A 83 -5.06 -3.05 -3.78
CA VAL A 83 -4.99 -1.65 -3.34
C VAL A 83 -3.53 -1.24 -3.15
N PHE A 84 -3.21 -0.05 -3.61
CA PHE A 84 -1.91 0.57 -3.41
C PHE A 84 -2.07 1.88 -2.63
N VAL A 85 -1.19 2.09 -1.65
CA VAL A 85 -1.18 3.32 -0.84
C VAL A 85 0.22 3.91 -0.83
N ALA A 86 0.34 5.19 -1.10
CA ALA A 86 1.60 5.92 -1.00
C ALA A 86 1.40 7.22 -0.23
N SER A 87 2.40 7.63 0.53
CA SER A 87 2.35 8.88 1.30
C SER A 87 3.72 9.54 1.37
N LEU A 88 3.74 10.83 1.08
CA LEU A 88 4.90 11.71 1.25
C LEU A 88 6.12 11.29 0.41
N ILE A 89 5.90 10.90 -0.83
CA ILE A 89 6.97 10.50 -1.75
C ILE A 89 7.46 11.72 -2.50
N PHE A 90 8.53 12.33 -2.00
CA PHE A 90 9.11 13.56 -2.54
C PHE A 90 10.55 13.43 -3.03
N ILE A 91 11.14 12.24 -2.97
CA ILE A 91 12.49 12.00 -3.47
C ILE A 91 12.39 11.60 -4.93
N GLU A 92 12.92 12.43 -5.83
CA GLU A 92 12.67 12.36 -7.28
C GLU A 92 12.97 10.99 -7.90
N ASP A 93 14.15 10.45 -7.66
CA ASP A 93 14.55 9.16 -8.23
C ASP A 93 13.73 7.99 -7.65
N LEU A 94 13.37 8.06 -6.39
CA LEU A 94 12.53 7.05 -5.75
C LEU A 94 11.07 7.19 -6.17
N ALA A 95 10.59 8.41 -6.37
CA ALA A 95 9.24 8.64 -6.91
C ALA A 95 9.10 7.99 -8.29
N GLN A 96 10.12 8.09 -9.13
CA GLN A 96 10.11 7.45 -10.45
C GLN A 96 10.06 5.93 -10.32
N LYS A 97 10.79 5.35 -9.37
CA LYS A 97 10.74 3.91 -9.10
C LYS A 97 9.33 3.45 -8.70
N VAL A 98 8.63 4.24 -7.89
CA VAL A 98 7.24 3.95 -7.50
C VAL A 98 6.33 3.99 -8.72
N VAL A 99 6.43 5.03 -9.53
CA VAL A 99 5.62 5.15 -10.75
C VAL A 99 5.88 3.98 -11.70
N ASP A 100 7.14 3.64 -11.93
CA ASP A 100 7.51 2.53 -12.82
C ASP A 100 6.94 1.19 -12.34
N ALA A 101 6.85 0.98 -11.03
CA ALA A 101 6.31 -0.25 -10.47
C ALA A 101 4.78 -0.30 -10.52
N VAL A 102 4.11 0.82 -10.31
CA VAL A 102 2.65 0.86 -10.11
C VAL A 102 1.88 1.16 -11.39
N ALA A 103 2.37 2.08 -12.22
CA ALA A 103 1.65 2.52 -13.42
C ALA A 103 1.21 1.37 -14.34
N PRO A 104 2.03 0.33 -14.60
CA PRO A 104 1.60 -0.78 -15.44
C PRO A 104 0.38 -1.56 -14.92
N HIS A 105 0.13 -1.48 -13.60
CA HIS A 105 -0.94 -2.23 -12.95
C HIS A 105 -2.11 -1.35 -12.51
N ARG A 106 -2.03 -0.05 -12.75
CA ARG A 106 -3.01 0.91 -12.26
C ARG A 106 -4.45 0.56 -12.69
N ASP A 107 -4.64 0.17 -13.92
CA ASP A 107 -5.99 -0.14 -14.42
C ASP A 107 -6.59 -1.39 -13.75
N ARG A 108 -5.75 -2.30 -13.31
CA ARG A 108 -6.17 -3.52 -12.62
C ARG A 108 -6.44 -3.28 -11.12
N LEU A 109 -5.74 -2.33 -10.51
CA LEU A 109 -5.94 -2.00 -9.11
C LEU A 109 -7.37 -1.56 -8.85
N LYS A 110 -7.96 -2.01 -7.75
CA LYS A 110 -9.28 -1.55 -7.31
C LYS A 110 -9.23 -0.12 -6.80
N ALA A 111 -8.12 0.23 -6.16
CA ALA A 111 -7.86 1.60 -5.71
C ALA A 111 -6.35 1.86 -5.61
N ALA A 112 -5.98 3.09 -5.85
CA ALA A 112 -4.65 3.61 -5.56
C ALA A 112 -4.83 4.95 -4.83
N VAL A 113 -4.44 4.99 -3.56
CA VAL A 113 -4.61 6.16 -2.70
C VAL A 113 -3.25 6.77 -2.47
N VAL A 114 -3.04 7.96 -3.02
CA VAL A 114 -1.78 8.68 -2.88
C VAL A 114 -2.03 9.96 -2.11
N PHE A 115 -1.47 10.03 -0.92
CA PHE A 115 -1.44 11.27 -0.13
C PHE A 115 -0.38 12.20 -0.69
N PRO A 116 -0.32 13.49 -0.27
CA PRO A 116 0.57 14.46 -0.90
C PRO A 116 1.96 13.92 -1.20
N SER A 117 2.35 14.00 -2.46
CA SER A 117 3.59 13.46 -3.01
C SER A 117 3.97 14.27 -4.25
N MET A 118 5.05 13.90 -4.92
CA MET A 118 5.40 14.51 -6.21
C MET A 118 4.29 14.28 -7.24
N PRO A 119 4.10 15.23 -8.18
CA PRO A 119 2.99 15.17 -9.14
C PRO A 119 2.88 13.86 -9.90
N GLU A 120 3.97 13.26 -10.31
CA GLU A 120 3.96 11.97 -11.04
C GLU A 120 3.42 10.83 -10.19
N VAL A 121 3.64 10.86 -8.87
CA VAL A 121 3.08 9.88 -7.94
C VAL A 121 1.59 10.16 -7.73
N MET A 122 1.23 11.45 -7.59
CA MET A 122 -0.16 11.86 -7.42
C MET A 122 -1.05 11.42 -8.59
N ARG A 123 -0.51 11.34 -9.78
CA ARG A 123 -1.26 10.87 -10.97
C ARG A 123 -1.65 9.41 -10.89
N LEU A 124 -1.07 8.64 -9.98
CA LEU A 124 -1.46 7.25 -9.76
C LEU A 124 -2.79 7.11 -9.04
N ASN A 125 -3.29 8.18 -8.40
CA ASN A 125 -4.56 8.14 -7.68
C ASN A 125 -5.68 7.56 -8.54
N LYS A 126 -6.39 6.61 -7.96
CA LYS A 126 -7.52 5.94 -8.57
C LYS A 126 -8.42 5.44 -7.45
N LEU A 127 -9.54 6.08 -7.24
CA LEU A 127 -10.43 5.72 -6.14
C LEU A 127 -11.57 4.80 -6.58
N GLY A 128 -11.85 4.71 -7.87
CA GLY A 128 -12.87 3.81 -8.39
C GLY A 128 -14.21 4.00 -7.67
N SER A 129 -14.81 2.89 -7.23
CA SER A 129 -16.05 2.93 -6.44
C SER A 129 -15.87 3.58 -5.07
N LEU A 130 -14.64 3.59 -4.53
CA LEU A 130 -14.32 4.33 -3.30
C LEU A 130 -14.44 5.83 -3.52
N GLY A 131 -14.15 6.33 -4.71
CA GLY A 131 -14.30 7.74 -5.04
C GLY A 131 -15.72 8.22 -4.87
N SER A 132 -16.69 7.43 -5.28
CA SER A 132 -18.11 7.73 -5.10
C SER A 132 -18.49 7.78 -3.62
N LEU A 133 -17.95 6.87 -2.81
CA LEU A 133 -18.21 6.85 -1.37
C LEU A 133 -17.59 8.07 -0.69
N VAL A 134 -16.35 8.40 -0.98
CA VAL A 134 -15.67 9.59 -0.42
C VAL A 134 -16.41 10.86 -0.82
N TYR A 135 -16.80 10.99 -2.09
CA TYR A 135 -17.55 12.12 -2.58
C TYR A 135 -18.91 12.26 -1.89
N GLY A 136 -19.57 11.14 -1.64
CA GLY A 136 -20.82 11.10 -0.88
C GLY A 136 -20.65 11.57 0.56
N LEU A 137 -19.55 11.17 1.21
CA LEU A 137 -19.22 11.61 2.57
C LEU A 137 -18.95 13.11 2.63
N GLU A 138 -18.25 13.67 1.65
CA GLU A 138 -17.99 15.11 1.58
C GLU A 138 -19.29 15.91 1.50
N ARG A 139 -20.28 15.40 0.82
CA ARG A 139 -21.59 16.05 0.71
C ARG A 139 -22.39 16.04 2.02
N LEU A 140 -22.09 15.14 2.92
CA LEU A 140 -22.75 15.03 4.21
C LEU A 140 -22.15 15.95 5.28
N ILE A 141 -21.00 16.50 5.02
CA ILE A 141 -20.30 17.44 5.89
C ILE A 141 -20.60 18.88 5.38
#